data_e59fb7e2fcc92b8a5503b51e2fb3dbe4
#
_entry.id   e59fb7e2fcc92b8a5503b51e2fb3dbe4
#
_cell.length_a   1.000
_cell.length_b   1.000
_cell.length_c   1.000
_cell.angle_alpha   90.00
_cell.angle_beta   90.00
_cell.angle_gamma   90.00
#
_symmetry.space_group_name_H-M   'P 1'
#
loop_
_entity.id
_entity.type
_entity.pdbx_description
1 polymer ?
#
loop_
_entity_poly.entity_id
_entity_poly.type
_entity_poly.pdbx_seq_one_letter_code
_entity_poly.pdbx_strand_id
1 'polypeptide(L)'
;MKQDETVQGILNAIELYAEAGRKASRELGEKAFTKEATMSWVEKGVITTVPINALFDVMEQTGEEEVTYTVEDVTIAGNIAFVRISSSFSKLTTFNDMFTLAEQNGEWKIVSKIYSVK
;
A
#
# COMPACT_ATOMS: atom_id res chain seq x y z
N MET A 1 -0.37 -19.67 -15.23
CA MET A 1 0.32 -20.49 -14.22
C MET A 1 0.02 -19.92 -12.86
N LYS A 2 -0.01 -20.82 -11.86
CA LYS A 2 -0.39 -20.46 -10.50
C LYS A 2 0.45 -19.32 -9.91
N GLN A 3 1.78 -19.36 -10.15
CA GLN A 3 2.68 -18.34 -9.64
C GLN A 3 2.41 -16.97 -10.28
N ASP A 4 2.09 -16.96 -11.57
CA ASP A 4 1.76 -15.72 -12.28
C ASP A 4 0.48 -15.11 -11.74
N GLU A 5 -0.52 -15.95 -11.42
CA GLU A 5 -1.77 -15.49 -10.83
C GLU A 5 -1.53 -14.92 -9.43
N THR A 6 -0.63 -15.53 -8.66
CA THR A 6 -0.26 -15.05 -7.33
C THR A 6 0.40 -13.67 -7.42
N VAL A 7 1.40 -13.53 -8.29
CA VAL A 7 2.06 -12.24 -8.50
C VAL A 7 1.05 -11.19 -8.94
N GLN A 8 0.16 -11.55 -9.89
CA GLN A 8 -0.84 -10.61 -10.38
C GLN A 8 -1.79 -10.17 -9.26
N GLY A 9 -2.21 -11.10 -8.41
CA GLY A 9 -3.07 -10.77 -7.26
C GLY A 9 -2.40 -9.80 -6.29
N ILE A 10 -1.12 -10.02 -6.02
CA ILE A 10 -0.33 -9.14 -5.17
C ILE A 10 -0.22 -7.74 -5.79
N LEU A 11 0.14 -7.69 -7.07
CA LEU A 11 0.29 -6.41 -7.78
C LEU A 11 -1.04 -5.67 -7.92
N ASN A 12 -2.15 -6.40 -8.04
CA ASN A 12 -3.48 -5.79 -8.07
C ASN A 12 -3.80 -5.07 -6.76
N ALA A 13 -3.38 -5.63 -5.62
CA ALA A 13 -3.58 -4.96 -4.32
C ALA A 13 -2.78 -3.66 -4.26
N ILE A 14 -1.55 -3.66 -4.77
CA ILE A 14 -0.73 -2.45 -4.84
C ILE A 14 -1.37 -1.41 -5.76
N GLU A 15 -1.91 -1.84 -6.91
CA GLU A 15 -2.58 -0.93 -7.84
C GLU A 15 -3.83 -0.32 -7.23
N LEU A 16 -4.60 -1.10 -6.44
CA LEU A 16 -5.75 -0.56 -5.72
C LEU A 16 -5.34 0.54 -4.73
N TYR A 17 -4.21 0.35 -4.05
CA TYR A 17 -3.66 1.37 -3.17
C TYR A 17 -3.34 2.65 -3.96
N ALA A 18 -2.66 2.52 -5.10
CA ALA A 18 -2.31 3.68 -5.93
C ALA A 18 -3.57 4.37 -6.46
N GLU A 19 -4.56 3.59 -6.91
CA GLU A 19 -5.83 4.12 -7.40
C GLU A 19 -6.61 4.85 -6.30
N ALA A 20 -6.55 4.32 -5.07
CA ALA A 20 -7.17 5.00 -3.93
C ALA A 20 -6.60 6.41 -3.75
N GLY A 21 -5.28 6.55 -3.91
CA GLY A 21 -4.63 7.86 -3.85
C GLY A 21 -5.03 8.76 -5.02
N ARG A 22 -5.05 8.19 -6.23
CA ARG A 22 -5.42 8.95 -7.43
C ARG A 22 -6.82 9.54 -7.32
N LYS A 23 -7.76 8.76 -6.81
CA LYS A 23 -9.18 9.14 -6.75
C LYS A 23 -9.62 9.66 -5.40
N ALA A 24 -8.70 9.74 -4.44
CA ALA A 24 -9.02 10.11 -3.06
C ALA A 24 -10.17 9.24 -2.52
N SER A 25 -10.09 7.93 -2.76
CA SER A 25 -11.18 7.00 -2.51
C SER A 25 -10.90 6.08 -1.33
N ARG A 26 -11.60 6.31 -0.24
CA ARG A 26 -11.58 5.43 0.94
C ARG A 26 -12.07 4.02 0.56
N GLU A 27 -13.08 3.93 -0.28
CA GLU A 27 -13.64 2.64 -0.70
C GLU A 27 -12.57 1.77 -1.37
N LEU A 28 -11.78 2.35 -2.28
CA LEU A 28 -10.70 1.61 -2.93
C LEU A 28 -9.61 1.23 -1.93
N GLY A 29 -9.30 2.12 -0.99
CA GLY A 29 -8.35 1.82 0.08
C GLY A 29 -8.80 0.64 0.92
N GLU A 30 -10.07 0.59 1.27
CA GLU A 30 -10.63 -0.52 2.05
C GLU A 30 -10.60 -1.84 1.29
N LYS A 31 -10.65 -1.79 -0.04
CA LYS A 31 -10.48 -3.00 -0.86
C LYS A 31 -9.05 -3.48 -0.90
N ALA A 32 -8.07 -2.57 -0.82
CA ALA A 32 -6.65 -2.92 -0.89
C ALA A 32 -6.11 -3.47 0.43
N PHE A 33 -6.59 -2.95 1.56
CA PHE A 33 -6.05 -3.23 2.89
C PHE A 33 -7.01 -4.07 3.72
N THR A 34 -6.44 -4.84 4.66
CA THR A 34 -7.27 -5.49 5.69
C THR A 34 -7.80 -4.42 6.64
N LYS A 35 -8.90 -4.73 7.32
CA LYS A 35 -9.52 -3.80 8.26
C LYS A 35 -8.56 -3.39 9.39
N GLU A 36 -7.74 -4.31 9.84
CA GLU A 36 -6.81 -4.07 10.96
C GLU A 36 -5.42 -3.61 10.50
N ALA A 37 -5.27 -3.27 9.22
CA ALA A 37 -3.99 -2.87 8.67
C ALA A 37 -3.45 -1.62 9.35
N THR A 38 -2.13 -1.49 9.35
CA THR A 38 -1.44 -0.37 9.99
C THR A 38 -0.51 0.32 9.01
N MET A 39 -0.18 1.56 9.34
CA MET A 39 0.81 2.35 8.62
C MET A 39 1.84 2.87 9.62
N SER A 40 3.12 2.74 9.29
CA SER A 40 4.19 3.15 10.19
C SER A 40 5.22 4.00 9.47
N TRP A 41 5.90 4.84 10.22
CA TRP A 41 7.03 5.64 9.75
C TRP A 41 7.85 6.07 10.96
N VAL A 42 9.01 6.66 10.71
CA VAL A 42 9.83 7.24 11.77
C VAL A 42 9.68 8.75 11.71
N GLU A 43 9.20 9.34 12.79
CA GLU A 43 9.04 10.78 12.90
C GLU A 43 9.89 11.32 14.04
N LYS A 44 10.82 12.20 13.71
CA LYS A 44 11.73 12.80 14.70
C LYS A 44 12.41 11.73 15.57
N GLY A 45 12.85 10.65 14.93
CA GLY A 45 13.54 9.56 15.60
C GLY A 45 12.66 8.58 16.34
N VAL A 46 11.33 8.73 16.27
CA VAL A 46 10.38 7.87 16.99
C VAL A 46 9.56 7.07 15.98
N ILE A 47 9.50 5.75 16.18
CA ILE A 47 8.65 4.88 15.36
C ILE A 47 7.20 5.17 15.71
N THR A 48 6.43 5.57 14.70
CA THR A 48 5.02 5.91 14.85
C THR A 48 4.19 4.92 14.04
N THR A 49 3.15 4.36 14.66
CA THR A 49 2.23 3.41 13.99
C THR A 49 0.80 3.86 14.23
N VAL A 50 0.02 3.89 13.17
CA VAL A 50 -1.39 4.29 13.21
C VAL A 50 -2.24 3.27 12.45
N PRO A 51 -3.55 3.19 12.73
CA PRO A 51 -4.45 2.41 11.88
C PRO A 51 -4.44 2.96 10.47
N ILE A 52 -4.65 2.09 9.48
CA ILE A 52 -4.61 2.47 8.06
C ILE A 52 -5.66 3.53 7.72
N ASN A 53 -6.71 3.66 8.51
CA ASN A 53 -7.71 4.70 8.30
C ASN A 53 -7.10 6.10 8.27
N ALA A 54 -6.00 6.32 8.98
CA ALA A 54 -5.30 7.61 8.95
C ALA A 54 -4.79 7.94 7.55
N LEU A 55 -4.36 6.93 6.79
CA LEU A 55 -3.96 7.13 5.39
C LEU A 55 -5.15 7.55 4.54
N PHE A 56 -6.31 6.89 4.73
CA PHE A 56 -7.51 7.23 3.97
C PHE A 56 -7.96 8.66 4.28
N ASP A 57 -7.82 9.10 5.54
CA ASP A 57 -8.11 10.49 5.92
C ASP A 57 -7.21 11.46 5.15
N VAL A 58 -5.92 11.16 5.06
CA VAL A 58 -4.97 11.99 4.30
C VAL A 58 -5.35 12.04 2.82
N MET A 59 -5.71 10.90 2.24
CA MET A 59 -6.13 10.83 0.83
C MET A 59 -7.35 11.71 0.58
N GLU A 60 -8.34 11.64 1.45
CA GLU A 60 -9.56 12.44 1.31
C GLU A 60 -9.27 13.94 1.46
N GLN A 61 -8.41 14.30 2.40
CA GLN A 61 -8.04 15.71 2.62
C GLN A 61 -7.21 16.27 1.48
N THR A 62 -6.31 15.44 0.91
CA THR A 62 -5.44 15.83 -0.19
C THR A 62 -6.24 16.01 -1.49
N GLY A 63 -7.26 15.17 -1.69
CA GLY A 63 -8.04 15.14 -2.92
C GLY A 63 -7.35 14.32 -4.02
N GLU A 64 -7.95 14.33 -5.20
CA GLU A 64 -7.41 13.58 -6.35
C GLU A 64 -6.05 14.10 -6.75
N GLU A 65 -5.16 13.19 -7.16
CA GLU A 65 -3.82 13.54 -7.56
C GLU A 65 -3.24 12.47 -8.48
N GLU A 66 -2.12 12.79 -9.14
CA GLU A 66 -1.39 11.81 -9.91
C GLU A 66 -0.55 10.97 -8.96
N VAL A 67 -0.60 9.65 -9.13
CA VAL A 67 0.22 8.71 -8.37
C VAL A 67 0.88 7.78 -9.36
N THR A 68 2.21 7.71 -9.31
CA THR A 68 3.00 6.77 -10.10
C THR A 68 3.87 5.96 -9.14
N TYR A 69 4.26 4.76 -9.56
CA TYR A 69 5.14 3.95 -8.74
C TYR A 69 5.91 2.96 -9.58
N THR A 70 7.03 2.51 -9.01
CA THR A 70 7.85 1.45 -9.60
C THR A 70 7.97 0.34 -8.57
N VAL A 71 7.68 -0.89 -8.97
CA VAL A 71 7.86 -2.06 -8.11
C VAL A 71 9.34 -2.43 -8.11
N GLU A 72 9.97 -2.38 -6.93
CA GLU A 72 11.40 -2.64 -6.78
C GLU A 72 11.65 -4.09 -6.41
N ASP A 73 10.76 -4.72 -5.65
CA ASP A 73 10.95 -6.08 -5.17
C ASP A 73 9.63 -6.71 -4.77
N VAL A 74 9.47 -8.00 -5.05
CA VAL A 74 8.35 -8.83 -4.61
C VAL A 74 8.91 -10.12 -4.08
N THR A 75 8.62 -10.46 -2.83
CA THR A 75 9.03 -11.72 -2.22
C THR A 75 7.79 -12.46 -1.75
N ILE A 76 7.66 -13.72 -2.12
CA ILE A 76 6.47 -14.54 -1.82
C ILE A 76 6.90 -15.76 -1.02
N ALA A 77 6.18 -16.03 0.06
CA ALA A 77 6.41 -17.22 0.89
C ALA A 77 5.04 -17.79 1.26
N GLY A 78 4.56 -18.77 0.47
CA GLY A 78 3.25 -19.37 0.71
C GLY A 78 2.13 -18.38 0.53
N ASN A 79 1.37 -18.14 1.58
CA ASN A 79 0.22 -17.22 1.57
C ASN A 79 0.54 -15.84 2.13
N ILE A 80 1.83 -15.49 2.18
CA ILE A 80 2.26 -14.14 2.57
C ILE A 80 3.23 -13.59 1.53
N ALA A 81 3.31 -12.26 1.46
CA ALA A 81 4.20 -11.60 0.52
C ALA A 81 4.70 -10.28 1.09
N PHE A 82 5.81 -9.84 0.52
CA PHE A 82 6.41 -8.54 0.79
C PHE A 82 6.62 -7.83 -0.54
N VAL A 83 6.26 -6.55 -0.60
CA VAL A 83 6.44 -5.73 -1.80
C VAL A 83 7.10 -4.41 -1.41
N ARG A 84 8.14 -4.03 -2.15
CA ARG A 84 8.78 -2.73 -2.00
C ARG A 84 8.58 -1.93 -3.27
N ILE A 85 8.13 -0.69 -3.13
CA ILE A 85 7.94 0.21 -4.26
C ILE A 85 8.57 1.57 -3.97
N SER A 86 8.87 2.30 -5.05
CA SER A 86 9.10 3.74 -5.00
C SER A 86 7.83 4.40 -5.52
N SER A 87 7.26 5.36 -4.81
CA SER A 87 6.03 6.01 -5.23
C SER A 87 6.20 7.52 -5.29
N SER A 88 5.38 8.15 -6.14
CA SER A 88 5.35 9.60 -6.28
C SER A 88 3.90 10.07 -6.26
N PHE A 89 3.58 10.92 -5.30
CA PHE A 89 2.26 11.52 -5.14
C PHE A 89 2.39 13.00 -5.45
N SER A 90 1.73 13.46 -6.51
CA SER A 90 1.95 14.80 -7.08
C SER A 90 1.68 15.95 -6.11
N LYS A 91 0.74 15.76 -5.18
CA LYS A 91 0.40 16.79 -4.18
C LYS A 91 1.11 16.58 -2.84
N LEU A 92 1.88 15.51 -2.70
CA LEU A 92 2.62 15.23 -1.48
C LEU A 92 4.11 15.22 -1.76
N THR A 93 4.68 14.04 -2.03
CA THR A 93 6.11 13.91 -2.31
C THR A 93 6.39 12.50 -2.85
N THR A 94 7.64 12.12 -2.86
CA THR A 94 8.08 10.78 -3.25
C THR A 94 8.44 9.97 -2.00
N PHE A 95 8.14 8.68 -2.05
CA PHE A 95 8.27 7.79 -0.91
C PHE A 95 8.98 6.50 -1.28
N ASN A 96 9.61 5.90 -0.27
CA ASN A 96 9.95 4.47 -0.27
C ASN A 96 8.84 3.79 0.52
N ASP A 97 8.19 2.80 -0.05
CA ASP A 97 7.11 2.07 0.61
C ASP A 97 7.41 0.58 0.69
N MET A 98 7.16 -0.01 1.83
CA MET A 98 7.24 -1.46 2.02
C MET A 98 5.92 -1.97 2.55
N PHE A 99 5.40 -3.02 1.91
CA PHE A 99 4.10 -3.60 2.24
C PHE A 99 4.26 -5.05 2.63
N THR A 100 3.50 -5.48 3.62
CA THR A 100 3.29 -6.91 3.85
C THR A 100 1.86 -7.24 3.44
N LEU A 101 1.70 -8.39 2.79
CA LEU A 101 0.41 -8.85 2.27
C LEU A 101 0.15 -10.28 2.71
N ALA A 102 -1.12 -10.64 2.75
CA ALA A 102 -1.53 -12.01 3.02
C ALA A 102 -2.72 -12.36 2.13
N GLU A 103 -2.84 -13.65 1.83
CA GLU A 103 -3.94 -14.17 1.01
C GLU A 103 -5.00 -14.78 1.91
N GLN A 104 -6.25 -14.40 1.68
CA GLN A 104 -7.38 -14.98 2.36
C GLN A 104 -8.46 -15.29 1.33
N ASN A 105 -8.86 -16.53 1.23
CA ASN A 105 -9.90 -16.98 0.28
C ASN A 105 -9.61 -16.56 -1.16
N GLY A 106 -8.35 -16.66 -1.57
CA GLY A 106 -7.92 -16.31 -2.92
C GLY A 106 -7.69 -14.83 -3.16
N GLU A 107 -7.91 -13.99 -2.17
CA GLU A 107 -7.69 -12.54 -2.30
C GLU A 107 -6.45 -12.10 -1.53
N TRP A 108 -5.58 -11.33 -2.20
CA TRP A 108 -4.42 -10.73 -1.56
C TRP A 108 -4.80 -9.36 -1.01
N LYS A 109 -4.48 -9.14 0.27
CA LYS A 109 -4.76 -7.88 0.97
C LYS A 109 -3.49 -7.37 1.63
N ILE A 110 -3.34 -6.06 1.67
CA ILE A 110 -2.21 -5.42 2.36
C ILE A 110 -2.50 -5.42 3.86
N VAL A 111 -1.55 -5.94 4.64
CA VAL A 111 -1.67 -6.06 6.09
C VAL A 111 -0.96 -4.92 6.80
N SER A 112 0.13 -4.45 6.24
CA SER A 112 0.86 -3.31 6.82
C SER A 112 1.61 -2.55 5.74
N LYS A 113 1.83 -1.27 6.02
CA LYS A 113 2.61 -0.37 5.19
C LYS A 113 3.58 0.37 6.09
N ILE A 114 4.85 0.40 5.70
CA ILE A 114 5.84 1.25 6.35
C ILE A 114 6.51 2.08 5.27
N TYR A 115 6.77 3.34 5.54
CA TYR A 115 7.31 4.22 4.52
C TYR A 115 8.34 5.20 5.08
N SER A 116 9.17 5.70 4.18
CA SER A 116 10.02 6.85 4.44
C SER A 116 9.91 7.81 3.25
N VAL A 117 10.14 9.08 3.51
CA VAL A 117 10.19 10.08 2.44
C VAL A 117 11.54 9.96 1.74
N LYS A 118 11.54 9.99 0.43
CA LYS A 118 12.76 9.95 -0.36
C LYS A 118 13.55 11.23 -0.27
#